data_dfc30c60fb085a1ecbfe1096d73e4392
#
_entry.id   dfc30c60fb085a1ecbfe1096d73e4392
#
_cell.length_a   1.000
_cell.length_b   1.000
_cell.length_c   1.000
_cell.angle_alpha   90.00
_cell.angle_beta   90.00
_cell.angle_gamma   90.00
#
_symmetry.space_group_name_H-M   'P 1'
#
loop_
_entity.id
_entity.type
_entity.pdbx_description
1 polymer ?
#
loop_
_entity_poly.entity_id
_entity_poly.type
_entity_poly.pdbx_seq_one_letter_code
_entity_poly.pdbx_strand_id
1 'polypeptide(L)'
;MQNTCLMIARCLALATVSLAPAVCQAGSDNYNRAVATFDAVVKCYGDERLPLFRETYPFDDQLKVTYLSNEEQADQQKRFSYLWPFSGSLSAVAAIWDARLDPRFGQVLEQQVRPGLEMYFDSVRTPAAYSSYLNTAPASDRFYDDNIWIGLDFTDLYRLTRDPRYLEQAKLVWRFIESGIDNQLGYGIYWCEQKKNGKNTCSNAPGSVYVAKLYLVTGDSSYLRTAVRLYEWTRTNLQDPTDGLYFDNKSLDGTIGRAKFAYNSGQMMQASALLYRLTGEEHYLREARRLAAACYEHFFAAPSQPGRRYRVFTPGNVWFTAIMVRGFIELYGIDYDRRYIDAIQENLDQAWTNGMREENGLFNDDWTGQTRNESKWLLTQFAMAEMYARLALIDAEE
;
A
#
# COMPACT_ATOMS: atom_id res chain seq x y z
N MET A 1 46.11 64.44 37.90
CA MET A 1 45.00 65.23 38.47
C MET A 1 43.97 65.38 37.36
N GLN A 2 42.77 65.17 37.69
CA GLN A 2 41.46 65.27 36.93
C GLN A 2 41.06 64.11 36.08
N ASN A 3 40.11 63.37 36.68
CA ASN A 3 39.21 62.39 36.09
C ASN A 3 38.18 63.04 35.18
N THR A 4 37.94 62.47 34.04
CA THR A 4 36.75 62.78 33.27
C THR A 4 36.00 61.46 33.01
N CYS A 5 34.80 61.37 33.59
CA CYS A 5 33.85 60.29 33.52
C CYS A 5 33.12 60.34 32.18
N LEU A 6 33.16 59.30 31.36
CA LEU A 6 32.32 59.17 30.16
C LEU A 6 31.14 58.18 30.44
N MET A 7 29.95 58.71 30.50
CA MET A 7 28.69 57.92 30.50
C MET A 7 28.45 57.32 29.11
N ILE A 8 28.41 56.00 29.05
CA ILE A 8 27.93 55.27 27.85
C ILE A 8 26.47 54.90 28.06
N ALA A 9 25.58 55.55 27.29
CA ALA A 9 24.18 55.18 27.19
C ALA A 9 24.04 53.87 26.41
N ARG A 10 23.50 52.82 27.04
CA ARG A 10 23.09 51.58 26.37
C ARG A 10 21.71 51.77 25.78
N CYS A 11 21.60 51.80 24.43
CA CYS A 11 20.33 51.59 23.72
C CYS A 11 20.01 50.10 23.75
N LEU A 12 18.92 49.72 24.44
CA LEU A 12 18.29 48.40 24.29
C LEU A 12 17.50 48.42 22.96
N ALA A 13 18.00 47.69 21.98
CA ALA A 13 17.22 47.30 20.81
C ALA A 13 16.37 46.08 21.18
N LEU A 14 15.06 46.25 21.32
CA LEU A 14 14.09 45.15 21.35
C LEU A 14 14.05 44.53 19.96
N ALA A 15 14.70 43.38 19.78
CA ALA A 15 14.50 42.54 18.63
C ALA A 15 13.16 41.82 18.82
N THR A 16 12.13 42.23 18.07
CA THR A 16 10.89 41.45 17.90
C THR A 16 11.21 40.21 17.10
N VAL A 17 11.30 39.07 17.77
CA VAL A 17 11.34 37.77 17.12
C VAL A 17 9.95 37.54 16.58
N SER A 18 9.77 37.72 15.27
CA SER A 18 8.58 37.25 14.58
C SER A 18 8.63 35.72 14.54
N LEU A 19 7.82 35.09 15.34
CA LEU A 19 7.53 33.64 15.21
C LEU A 19 6.93 33.42 13.81
N ALA A 20 7.71 32.79 12.94
CA ALA A 20 7.16 32.14 11.76
C ALA A 20 6.42 30.88 12.23
N PRO A 21 5.11 30.78 12.06
CA PRO A 21 4.39 29.57 12.42
C PRO A 21 4.33 28.60 11.27
N ALA A 22 4.48 27.32 11.59
CA ALA A 22 3.70 26.27 10.95
C ALA A 22 4.20 25.60 9.66
N VAL A 23 5.52 25.33 9.50
CA VAL A 23 5.93 24.30 8.55
C VAL A 23 6.13 22.92 9.23
N CYS A 24 6.28 22.88 10.54
CA CYS A 24 6.47 21.63 11.30
C CYS A 24 5.18 20.88 11.68
N GLN A 25 3.99 21.36 11.26
CA GLN A 25 2.71 20.85 11.75
C GLN A 25 2.04 19.82 10.81
N ALA A 26 2.36 19.80 9.52
CA ALA A 26 1.73 18.89 8.56
C ALA A 26 2.11 17.41 8.78
N GLY A 27 3.39 17.10 8.92
CA GLY A 27 3.86 15.73 9.17
C GLY A 27 3.36 15.11 10.47
N SER A 28 3.20 15.95 11.54
CA SER A 28 2.60 15.53 12.80
C SER A 28 1.11 15.20 12.65
N ASP A 29 0.41 15.87 11.74
CA ASP A 29 -1.01 15.65 11.50
C ASP A 29 -1.27 14.33 10.76
N ASN A 30 -0.53 14.03 9.70
CA ASN A 30 -0.66 12.78 8.95
C ASN A 30 -0.40 11.54 9.84
N TYR A 31 0.63 11.57 10.68
CA TYR A 31 0.88 10.49 11.63
C TYR A 31 -0.30 10.31 12.60
N ASN A 32 -0.79 11.39 13.19
CA ASN A 32 -1.91 11.32 14.13
C ASN A 32 -3.19 10.82 13.46
N ARG A 33 -3.44 11.18 12.20
CA ARG A 33 -4.55 10.67 11.39
C ARG A 33 -4.41 9.18 11.12
N ALA A 34 -3.21 8.70 10.78
CA ALA A 34 -2.95 7.27 10.61
C ALA A 34 -3.25 6.49 11.88
N VAL A 35 -2.74 6.95 13.03
CA VAL A 35 -2.97 6.33 14.35
C VAL A 35 -4.46 6.34 14.71
N ALA A 36 -5.13 7.49 14.57
CA ALA A 36 -6.56 7.61 14.89
C ALA A 36 -7.44 6.70 14.00
N THR A 37 -7.08 6.56 12.71
CA THR A 37 -7.76 5.63 11.79
C THR A 37 -7.56 4.19 12.22
N PHE A 38 -6.33 3.79 12.53
CA PHE A 38 -6.02 2.45 13.01
C PHE A 38 -6.77 2.13 14.31
N ASP A 39 -6.80 3.05 15.27
CA ASP A 39 -7.53 2.88 16.53
C ASP A 39 -9.04 2.73 16.32
N ALA A 40 -9.62 3.48 15.38
CA ALA A 40 -11.01 3.31 14.99
C ALA A 40 -11.28 1.93 14.37
N VAL A 41 -10.35 1.40 13.57
CA VAL A 41 -10.46 0.03 13.03
C VAL A 41 -10.46 -1.00 14.15
N VAL A 42 -9.49 -0.96 15.05
CA VAL A 42 -9.42 -1.90 16.18
C VAL A 42 -10.72 -1.88 16.99
N LYS A 43 -11.26 -0.68 17.25
CA LYS A 43 -12.50 -0.50 18.00
C LYS A 43 -13.73 -1.06 17.28
N CYS A 44 -13.85 -0.87 15.96
CA CYS A 44 -15.06 -1.19 15.23
C CYS A 44 -15.07 -2.60 14.63
N TYR A 45 -13.91 -3.11 14.22
CA TYR A 45 -13.80 -4.40 13.51
C TYR A 45 -13.18 -5.51 14.36
N GLY A 46 -12.46 -5.17 15.45
CA GLY A 46 -11.74 -6.13 16.29
C GLY A 46 -12.66 -7.13 16.98
N ASP A 47 -12.19 -8.36 17.15
CA ASP A 47 -12.84 -9.37 17.98
C ASP A 47 -12.21 -9.38 19.38
N GLU A 48 -13.04 -9.52 20.43
CA GLU A 48 -12.57 -9.47 21.82
C GLU A 48 -11.73 -10.68 22.25
N ARG A 49 -11.83 -11.80 21.53
CA ARG A 49 -11.23 -13.09 21.91
C ARG A 49 -10.10 -13.52 21.01
N LEU A 50 -10.14 -13.11 19.76
CA LEU A 50 -9.18 -13.51 18.74
C LEU A 50 -8.51 -12.28 18.12
N PRO A 51 -7.25 -12.38 17.71
CA PRO A 51 -6.53 -11.28 17.05
C PRO A 51 -6.96 -11.11 15.60
N LEU A 52 -8.27 -11.07 15.35
CA LEU A 52 -8.90 -11.04 14.03
C LEU A 52 -9.86 -9.84 13.91
N PHE A 53 -10.17 -9.50 12.68
CA PHE A 53 -11.10 -8.43 12.32
C PHE A 53 -12.30 -8.97 11.54
N ARG A 54 -13.44 -8.25 11.63
CA ARG A 54 -14.60 -8.47 10.78
C ARG A 54 -14.33 -7.92 9.38
N GLU A 55 -15.06 -8.42 8.38
CA GLU A 55 -14.92 -7.96 6.98
C GLU A 55 -15.45 -6.53 6.80
N THR A 56 -16.58 -6.21 7.47
CA THR A 56 -17.28 -4.94 7.34
C THR A 56 -17.71 -4.36 8.67
N TYR A 57 -18.01 -3.06 8.67
CA TYR A 57 -18.66 -2.38 9.80
C TYR A 57 -19.80 -1.48 9.28
N PRO A 58 -21.06 -1.61 9.79
CA PRO A 58 -21.49 -2.68 10.71
C PRO A 58 -21.21 -4.08 10.14
N PHE A 59 -21.05 -5.07 11.02
CA PHE A 59 -20.83 -6.44 10.59
C PHE A 59 -22.05 -6.98 9.83
N ASP A 60 -21.81 -7.49 8.63
CA ASP A 60 -22.80 -8.14 7.78
C ASP A 60 -22.42 -9.62 7.59
N ASP A 61 -23.17 -10.51 8.20
CA ASP A 61 -22.95 -11.94 8.11
C ASP A 61 -23.51 -12.58 6.82
N GLN A 62 -24.23 -11.78 6.00
CA GLN A 62 -24.76 -12.18 4.70
C GLN A 62 -23.88 -11.67 3.54
N LEU A 63 -22.80 -10.98 3.84
CA LEU A 63 -21.92 -10.41 2.83
C LEU A 63 -21.37 -11.48 1.89
N LYS A 64 -21.60 -11.30 0.60
CA LYS A 64 -20.99 -12.06 -0.47
C LYS A 64 -19.86 -11.27 -1.09
N VAL A 65 -18.65 -11.80 -0.98
CA VAL A 65 -17.47 -11.15 -1.58
C VAL A 65 -17.32 -11.55 -3.05
N THR A 66 -16.76 -10.66 -3.87
CA THR A 66 -16.62 -10.84 -5.32
C THR A 66 -15.20 -11.05 -5.81
N TYR A 67 -14.24 -11.09 -4.89
CA TYR A 67 -12.80 -11.11 -5.19
C TYR A 67 -12.16 -12.50 -5.01
N LEU A 68 -12.93 -13.55 -4.76
CA LEU A 68 -12.44 -14.93 -4.68
C LEU A 68 -12.53 -15.63 -6.04
N SER A 69 -11.73 -16.67 -6.20
CA SER A 69 -11.74 -17.49 -7.42
C SER A 69 -12.86 -18.54 -7.43
N ASN A 70 -13.44 -18.84 -6.26
CA ASN A 70 -14.45 -19.86 -6.04
C ASN A 70 -15.72 -19.25 -5.45
N GLU A 71 -16.83 -19.27 -6.22
CA GLU A 71 -18.13 -18.72 -5.81
C GLU A 71 -18.71 -19.46 -4.59
N GLU A 72 -18.50 -20.78 -4.47
CA GLU A 72 -18.98 -21.55 -3.31
C GLU A 72 -18.31 -21.09 -2.00
N GLN A 73 -17.05 -20.67 -2.07
CA GLN A 73 -16.37 -20.07 -0.90
C GLN A 73 -16.88 -18.67 -0.58
N ALA A 74 -17.21 -17.88 -1.62
CA ALA A 74 -17.75 -16.53 -1.46
C ALA A 74 -19.16 -16.55 -0.83
N ASP A 75 -19.95 -17.60 -1.08
CA ASP A 75 -21.32 -17.76 -0.56
C ASP A 75 -21.39 -18.28 0.88
N GLN A 76 -20.28 -18.72 1.48
CA GLN A 76 -20.27 -19.18 2.87
C GLN A 76 -20.28 -17.98 3.83
N GLN A 77 -21.12 -18.06 4.87
CA GLN A 77 -21.09 -17.08 5.96
C GLN A 77 -19.73 -17.09 6.66
N LYS A 78 -19.11 -15.93 6.79
CA LYS A 78 -17.82 -15.78 7.43
C LYS A 78 -17.91 -14.83 8.62
N ARG A 79 -17.40 -15.29 9.73
CA ARG A 79 -17.33 -14.50 10.96
C ARG A 79 -16.21 -13.45 10.89
N PHE A 80 -15.12 -13.75 10.23
CA PHE A 80 -13.92 -12.91 10.13
C PHE A 80 -13.61 -12.56 8.68
N SER A 81 -12.81 -11.54 8.49
CA SER A 81 -12.36 -11.12 7.18
C SER A 81 -11.57 -12.23 6.46
N TYR A 82 -11.58 -12.15 5.13
CA TYR A 82 -10.64 -12.91 4.33
C TYR A 82 -9.21 -12.37 4.50
N LEU A 83 -8.24 -13.15 3.99
CA LEU A 83 -6.82 -12.82 4.07
C LEU A 83 -6.48 -11.45 3.49
N TRP A 84 -6.99 -11.14 2.28
CA TRP A 84 -6.66 -9.88 1.62
C TRP A 84 -7.03 -8.66 2.48
N PRO A 85 -8.28 -8.47 2.94
CA PRO A 85 -8.58 -7.37 3.85
C PRO A 85 -7.82 -7.42 5.18
N PHE A 86 -7.58 -8.61 5.74
CA PHE A 86 -6.80 -8.75 6.96
C PHE A 86 -5.35 -8.29 6.77
N SER A 87 -4.72 -8.64 5.63
CA SER A 87 -3.33 -8.29 5.33
C SER A 87 -3.08 -6.78 5.27
N GLY A 88 -4.13 -5.99 5.00
CA GLY A 88 -4.05 -4.53 5.11
C GLY A 88 -3.64 -4.04 6.49
N SER A 89 -3.90 -4.82 7.56
CA SER A 89 -3.42 -4.52 8.92
C SER A 89 -1.90 -4.56 9.03
N LEU A 90 -1.26 -5.51 8.34
CA LEU A 90 0.20 -5.63 8.30
C LEU A 90 0.81 -4.42 7.59
N SER A 91 0.26 -4.04 6.43
CA SER A 91 0.70 -2.87 5.66
C SER A 91 0.54 -1.57 6.46
N ALA A 92 -0.62 -1.37 7.10
CA ALA A 92 -0.89 -0.18 7.90
C ALA A 92 0.05 -0.08 9.11
N VAL A 93 0.20 -1.18 9.87
CA VAL A 93 1.08 -1.20 11.07
C VAL A 93 2.53 -1.00 10.69
N ALA A 94 3.02 -1.65 9.62
CA ALA A 94 4.38 -1.48 9.13
C ALA A 94 4.64 -0.02 8.72
N ALA A 95 3.72 0.61 7.99
CA ALA A 95 3.85 2.01 7.57
C ALA A 95 3.81 3.00 8.74
N ILE A 96 2.91 2.80 9.72
CA ILE A 96 2.82 3.67 10.91
C ILE A 96 4.09 3.52 11.76
N TRP A 97 4.60 2.30 11.90
CA TRP A 97 5.85 2.07 12.65
C TRP A 97 7.06 2.69 11.95
N ASP A 98 7.17 2.56 10.62
CA ASP A 98 8.25 3.18 9.84
C ASP A 98 8.23 4.73 9.98
N ALA A 99 7.04 5.34 10.03
CA ALA A 99 6.90 6.79 10.09
C ALA A 99 7.50 7.45 11.35
N ARG A 100 7.46 6.78 12.51
CA ARG A 100 7.97 7.38 13.77
C ARG A 100 8.69 6.42 14.72
N LEU A 101 8.87 5.16 14.35
CA LEU A 101 9.45 4.12 15.20
C LEU A 101 8.78 4.00 16.59
N ASP A 102 7.47 4.28 16.65
CA ASP A 102 6.69 4.19 17.88
C ASP A 102 6.62 2.72 18.36
N PRO A 103 7.17 2.39 19.55
CA PRO A 103 7.19 1.02 20.07
C PRO A 103 5.81 0.37 20.22
N ARG A 104 4.75 1.18 20.33
CA ARG A 104 3.37 0.71 20.37
C ARG A 104 3.05 -0.15 19.14
N PHE A 105 3.46 0.29 17.96
CA PHE A 105 3.15 -0.43 16.71
C PHE A 105 3.98 -1.69 16.54
N GLY A 106 5.20 -1.74 17.08
CA GLY A 106 5.94 -2.99 17.23
C GLY A 106 5.21 -4.00 18.12
N GLN A 107 4.61 -3.54 19.23
CA GLN A 107 3.79 -4.40 20.11
C GLN A 107 2.49 -4.84 19.42
N VAL A 108 1.78 -3.95 18.73
CA VAL A 108 0.57 -4.28 17.96
C VAL A 108 0.88 -5.33 16.89
N LEU A 109 2.00 -5.19 16.21
CA LEU A 109 2.45 -6.18 15.21
C LEU A 109 2.64 -7.57 15.85
N GLU A 110 3.39 -7.66 16.97
CA GLU A 110 3.75 -8.94 17.57
C GLU A 110 2.61 -9.58 18.38
N GLN A 111 1.69 -8.79 18.93
CA GLN A 111 0.64 -9.29 19.82
C GLN A 111 -0.73 -9.44 19.14
N GLN A 112 -0.97 -8.76 18.01
CA GLN A 112 -2.26 -8.78 17.33
C GLN A 112 -2.14 -9.18 15.86
N VAL A 113 -1.36 -8.42 15.06
CA VAL A 113 -1.37 -8.61 13.59
C VAL A 113 -0.71 -9.92 13.19
N ARG A 114 0.48 -10.24 13.70
CA ARG A 114 1.16 -11.51 13.38
C ARG A 114 0.39 -12.73 13.88
N PRO A 115 -0.06 -12.81 15.14
CA PRO A 115 -0.87 -13.94 15.59
C PRO A 115 -2.17 -14.11 14.78
N GLY A 116 -2.81 -13.01 14.38
CA GLY A 116 -3.97 -13.06 13.50
C GLY A 116 -3.63 -13.59 12.11
N LEU A 117 -2.52 -13.12 11.52
CA LEU A 117 -2.05 -13.58 10.22
C LEU A 117 -1.70 -15.08 10.21
N GLU A 118 -1.09 -15.60 11.29
CA GLU A 118 -0.78 -17.02 11.43
C GLU A 118 -2.04 -17.92 11.38
N MET A 119 -3.21 -17.39 11.70
CA MET A 119 -4.48 -18.13 11.59
C MET A 119 -4.91 -18.36 10.13
N TYR A 120 -4.29 -17.70 9.16
CA TYR A 120 -4.47 -17.95 7.72
C TYR A 120 -3.35 -18.82 7.12
N PHE A 121 -2.31 -19.14 7.91
CA PHE A 121 -1.16 -19.85 7.41
C PHE A 121 -1.45 -21.35 7.21
N ASP A 122 -1.27 -21.81 5.97
CA ASP A 122 -1.38 -23.22 5.58
C ASP A 122 -0.01 -23.86 5.48
N SER A 123 0.34 -24.62 6.51
CA SER A 123 1.57 -25.41 6.57
C SER A 123 1.40 -26.84 6.02
N VAL A 124 0.18 -27.25 5.65
CA VAL A 124 -0.13 -28.61 5.20
C VAL A 124 0.23 -28.78 3.72
N ARG A 125 -0.17 -27.84 2.89
CA ARG A 125 0.17 -27.83 1.46
C ARG A 125 1.59 -27.33 1.23
N THR A 126 2.28 -27.89 0.22
CA THR A 126 3.66 -27.52 -0.12
C THR A 126 3.72 -26.82 -1.46
N PRO A 127 4.41 -25.66 -1.57
CA PRO A 127 5.04 -24.90 -0.49
C PRO A 127 4.02 -24.32 0.50
N ALA A 128 4.43 -24.12 1.77
CA ALA A 128 3.58 -23.46 2.76
C ALA A 128 3.32 -22.00 2.39
N ALA A 129 2.10 -21.52 2.64
CA ALA A 129 1.66 -20.17 2.26
C ALA A 129 0.42 -19.74 3.06
N TYR A 130 0.01 -18.49 2.91
CA TYR A 130 -1.24 -18.00 3.47
C TYR A 130 -2.41 -18.33 2.54
N SER A 131 -3.49 -18.87 3.11
CA SER A 131 -4.74 -19.19 2.44
C SER A 131 -5.72 -18.03 2.51
N SER A 132 -6.67 -17.97 1.60
CA SER A 132 -7.66 -16.86 1.54
C SER A 132 -8.57 -16.79 2.77
N TYR A 133 -8.68 -17.90 3.54
CA TYR A 133 -9.42 -17.92 4.81
C TYR A 133 -8.70 -18.74 5.88
N LEU A 134 -9.25 -18.73 7.10
CA LEU A 134 -8.64 -19.29 8.31
C LEU A 134 -8.30 -20.79 8.15
N ASN A 135 -7.16 -21.21 8.67
CA ASN A 135 -6.69 -22.60 8.65
C ASN A 135 -7.50 -23.56 9.52
N THR A 136 -8.41 -23.05 10.37
CA THR A 136 -9.40 -23.82 11.14
C THR A 136 -10.67 -24.12 10.36
N ALA A 137 -10.86 -23.51 9.20
CA ALA A 137 -11.96 -23.77 8.26
C ALA A 137 -11.53 -24.80 7.20
N PRO A 138 -12.45 -25.30 6.36
CA PRO A 138 -12.07 -26.09 5.20
C PRO A 138 -11.04 -25.38 4.33
N ALA A 139 -10.16 -26.16 3.67
CA ALA A 139 -9.09 -25.62 2.85
C ALA A 139 -9.62 -24.63 1.80
N SER A 140 -9.10 -23.45 1.79
CA SER A 140 -9.46 -22.37 0.86
C SER A 140 -8.39 -22.16 -0.21
N ASP A 141 -8.69 -21.35 -1.21
CA ASP A 141 -7.76 -20.99 -2.28
C ASP A 141 -6.53 -20.25 -1.72
N ARG A 142 -5.40 -20.36 -2.42
CA ARG A 142 -4.20 -19.60 -2.14
C ARG A 142 -3.88 -18.72 -3.33
N PHE A 143 -3.93 -17.40 -3.10
CA PHE A 143 -3.66 -16.41 -4.13
C PHE A 143 -2.20 -15.98 -4.06
N TYR A 144 -1.55 -15.92 -5.23
CA TYR A 144 -0.16 -15.50 -5.31
C TYR A 144 0.01 -14.00 -4.97
N ASP A 145 -0.92 -13.15 -5.43
CA ASP A 145 -0.90 -11.72 -5.14
C ASP A 145 -1.16 -11.41 -3.65
N ASP A 146 -2.12 -12.08 -2.98
CA ASP A 146 -2.34 -11.93 -1.54
C ASP A 146 -1.03 -12.20 -0.75
N ASN A 147 -0.33 -13.27 -1.13
CA ASN A 147 0.94 -13.62 -0.51
C ASN A 147 2.06 -12.64 -0.87
N ILE A 148 2.07 -12.06 -2.08
CA ILE A 148 3.02 -11.02 -2.49
C ILE A 148 2.92 -9.80 -1.57
N TRP A 149 1.71 -9.33 -1.26
CA TRP A 149 1.52 -8.18 -0.36
C TRP A 149 2.09 -8.44 1.02
N ILE A 150 1.84 -9.62 1.58
CA ILE A 150 2.39 -10.05 2.87
C ILE A 150 3.93 -10.11 2.83
N GLY A 151 4.48 -10.69 1.76
CA GLY A 151 5.92 -10.79 1.60
C GLY A 151 6.62 -9.45 1.44
N LEU A 152 5.99 -8.49 0.74
CA LEU A 152 6.46 -7.11 0.64
C LEU A 152 6.57 -6.45 2.02
N ASP A 153 5.51 -6.56 2.83
CA ASP A 153 5.47 -5.96 4.16
C ASP A 153 6.49 -6.60 5.10
N PHE A 154 6.68 -7.92 5.07
CA PHE A 154 7.76 -8.58 5.82
C PHE A 154 9.15 -8.12 5.38
N THR A 155 9.36 -7.87 4.09
CA THR A 155 10.63 -7.33 3.58
C THR A 155 10.88 -5.92 4.09
N ASP A 156 9.84 -5.07 4.11
CA ASP A 156 9.92 -3.71 4.65
C ASP A 156 10.15 -3.73 6.17
N LEU A 157 9.49 -4.62 6.91
CA LEU A 157 9.74 -4.81 8.34
C LEU A 157 11.18 -5.27 8.64
N TYR A 158 11.75 -6.16 7.82
CA TYR A 158 13.16 -6.51 7.95
C TYR A 158 14.08 -5.32 7.66
N ARG A 159 13.79 -4.53 6.63
CA ARG A 159 14.54 -3.30 6.34
C ARG A 159 14.54 -2.35 7.53
N LEU A 160 13.38 -2.19 8.18
CA LEU A 160 13.16 -1.30 9.32
C LEU A 160 13.87 -1.79 10.58
N THR A 161 13.68 -3.08 10.93
CA THR A 161 14.04 -3.62 12.25
C THR A 161 15.33 -4.40 12.30
N ARG A 162 15.76 -4.94 11.16
CA ARG A 162 16.85 -5.92 11.03
C ARG A 162 16.58 -7.25 11.78
N ASP A 163 15.35 -7.50 12.20
CA ASP A 163 14.96 -8.77 12.80
C ASP A 163 14.91 -9.88 11.74
N PRO A 164 15.76 -10.91 11.84
CA PRO A 164 15.87 -11.97 10.84
C PRO A 164 14.58 -12.77 10.66
N ARG A 165 13.69 -12.80 11.65
CA ARG A 165 12.39 -13.49 11.57
C ARG A 165 11.55 -12.97 10.39
N TYR A 166 11.58 -11.66 10.14
CA TYR A 166 10.83 -11.08 9.01
C TYR A 166 11.43 -11.46 7.66
N LEU A 167 12.76 -11.50 7.54
CA LEU A 167 13.40 -11.93 6.30
C LEU A 167 13.14 -13.41 6.00
N GLU A 168 13.19 -14.27 7.00
CA GLU A 168 12.87 -15.69 6.82
C GLU A 168 11.42 -15.89 6.39
N GLN A 169 10.48 -15.12 6.96
CA GLN A 169 9.08 -15.16 6.54
C GLN A 169 8.90 -14.62 5.11
N ALA A 170 9.56 -13.53 4.74
CA ALA A 170 9.57 -13.04 3.37
C ALA A 170 10.10 -14.10 2.39
N LYS A 171 11.22 -14.76 2.69
CA LYS A 171 11.76 -15.84 1.86
C LYS A 171 10.84 -17.07 1.78
N LEU A 172 10.14 -17.39 2.88
CA LEU A 172 9.17 -18.50 2.90
C LEU A 172 8.02 -18.19 1.93
N VAL A 173 7.46 -17.00 2.01
CA VAL A 173 6.40 -16.55 1.10
C VAL A 173 6.87 -16.53 -0.35
N TRP A 174 8.11 -16.08 -0.59
CA TRP A 174 8.66 -16.08 -1.96
C TRP A 174 8.73 -17.49 -2.56
N ARG A 175 9.11 -18.53 -1.78
CA ARG A 175 9.11 -19.92 -2.29
C ARG A 175 7.73 -20.37 -2.80
N PHE A 176 6.67 -19.95 -2.15
CA PHE A 176 5.31 -20.21 -2.66
C PHE A 176 5.05 -19.47 -3.97
N ILE A 177 5.36 -18.16 -4.02
CA ILE A 177 5.13 -17.33 -5.21
C ILE A 177 5.93 -17.85 -6.40
N GLU A 178 7.18 -18.23 -6.19
CA GLU A 178 8.05 -18.81 -7.23
C GLU A 178 7.47 -20.09 -7.83
N SER A 179 6.75 -20.90 -7.05
CA SER A 179 6.03 -22.10 -7.53
C SER A 179 4.88 -21.79 -8.50
N GLY A 180 4.44 -20.54 -8.53
CA GLY A 180 3.44 -20.01 -9.45
C GLY A 180 4.01 -19.47 -10.76
N ILE A 181 5.33 -19.60 -10.98
CA ILE A 181 5.99 -19.16 -12.21
C ILE A 181 6.21 -20.36 -13.14
N ASP A 182 5.81 -20.22 -14.38
CA ASP A 182 6.13 -21.14 -15.46
C ASP A 182 6.33 -20.43 -16.80
N ASN A 183 6.52 -21.19 -17.88
CA ASN A 183 6.73 -20.64 -19.22
C ASN A 183 5.47 -20.65 -20.10
N GLN A 184 4.30 -20.99 -19.56
CA GLN A 184 3.05 -20.80 -20.30
C GLN A 184 2.78 -19.29 -20.41
N LEU A 185 2.46 -18.80 -21.59
CA LEU A 185 2.41 -17.36 -21.92
C LEU A 185 3.76 -16.63 -21.73
N GLY A 186 4.88 -17.35 -21.66
CA GLY A 186 6.16 -16.82 -21.22
C GLY A 186 6.29 -16.76 -19.70
N TYR A 187 7.39 -16.16 -19.22
CA TYR A 187 7.68 -16.05 -17.79
C TYR A 187 6.64 -15.18 -17.08
N GLY A 188 6.10 -15.63 -15.95
CA GLY A 188 5.14 -14.82 -15.16
C GLY A 188 4.43 -15.65 -14.10
N ILE A 189 3.85 -14.96 -13.12
CA ILE A 189 3.16 -15.54 -11.97
C ILE A 189 1.65 -15.65 -12.29
N TYR A 190 1.05 -16.78 -11.97
CA TYR A 190 -0.40 -16.94 -11.99
C TYR A 190 -1.08 -16.12 -10.89
N TRP A 191 -2.41 -15.97 -10.96
CA TRP A 191 -3.18 -15.29 -9.92
C TRP A 191 -3.49 -16.20 -8.74
N CYS A 192 -4.05 -17.41 -9.02
CA CYS A 192 -4.49 -18.35 -8.00
C CYS A 192 -3.86 -19.74 -8.26
N GLU A 193 -3.39 -20.39 -7.18
CA GLU A 193 -2.78 -21.71 -7.26
C GLU A 193 -3.75 -22.77 -7.78
N GLN A 194 -5.02 -22.70 -7.34
CA GLN A 194 -6.07 -23.66 -7.70
C GLN A 194 -6.68 -23.40 -9.08
N LYS A 195 -6.46 -22.21 -9.65
CA LYS A 195 -6.98 -21.79 -10.97
C LYS A 195 -5.86 -21.16 -11.82
N LYS A 196 -4.99 -21.99 -12.38
CA LYS A 196 -3.90 -21.54 -13.27
C LYS A 196 -4.40 -21.32 -14.70
N ASN A 197 -5.37 -20.42 -14.90
CA ASN A 197 -6.01 -20.13 -16.18
C ASN A 197 -5.56 -18.82 -16.83
N GLY A 198 -4.71 -18.03 -16.16
CA GLY A 198 -4.20 -16.77 -16.68
C GLY A 198 -3.20 -16.13 -15.71
N LYS A 199 -2.47 -15.13 -16.22
CA LYS A 199 -1.48 -14.37 -15.45
C LYS A 199 -1.91 -12.91 -15.38
N ASN A 200 -1.93 -12.36 -14.16
CA ASN A 200 -2.48 -11.04 -13.87
C ASN A 200 -1.39 -10.02 -13.60
N THR A 201 -1.65 -8.76 -13.90
CA THR A 201 -0.77 -7.65 -13.53
C THR A 201 -0.60 -7.56 -12.02
N CYS A 202 -1.68 -7.80 -11.24
CA CYS A 202 -1.64 -7.76 -9.77
C CYS A 202 -0.73 -8.80 -9.11
N SER A 203 -0.34 -9.87 -9.82
CA SER A 203 0.67 -10.82 -9.34
C SER A 203 2.08 -10.45 -9.85
N ASN A 204 2.19 -10.01 -11.10
CA ASN A 204 3.48 -9.86 -11.76
C ASN A 204 4.16 -8.51 -11.47
N ALA A 205 3.42 -7.40 -11.47
CA ALA A 205 3.96 -6.08 -11.16
C ALA A 205 4.42 -6.00 -9.69
N PRO A 206 3.59 -6.30 -8.67
CA PRO A 206 4.07 -6.32 -7.29
C PRO A 206 5.05 -7.46 -7.01
N GLY A 207 4.99 -8.57 -7.76
CA GLY A 207 6.02 -9.62 -7.72
C GLY A 207 7.40 -9.08 -8.11
N SER A 208 7.48 -8.23 -9.15
CA SER A 208 8.71 -7.54 -9.52
C SER A 208 9.21 -6.61 -8.41
N VAL A 209 8.31 -5.79 -7.81
CA VAL A 209 8.63 -4.92 -6.68
C VAL A 209 9.17 -5.73 -5.50
N TYR A 210 8.52 -6.84 -5.19
CA TYR A 210 8.87 -7.69 -4.07
C TYR A 210 10.29 -8.25 -4.16
N VAL A 211 10.63 -8.87 -5.30
CA VAL A 211 11.98 -9.42 -5.44
C VAL A 211 13.03 -8.34 -5.63
N ALA A 212 12.69 -7.16 -6.18
CA ALA A 212 13.59 -6.00 -6.18
C ALA A 212 13.92 -5.57 -4.73
N LYS A 213 12.92 -5.53 -3.84
CA LYS A 213 13.14 -5.24 -2.41
C LYS A 213 13.91 -6.37 -1.70
N LEU A 214 13.66 -7.65 -2.03
CA LEU A 214 14.47 -8.77 -1.51
C LEU A 214 15.93 -8.63 -1.92
N TYR A 215 16.21 -8.22 -3.16
CA TYR A 215 17.58 -7.92 -3.60
C TYR A 215 18.22 -6.81 -2.76
N LEU A 216 17.50 -5.71 -2.50
CA LEU A 216 17.99 -4.59 -1.68
C LEU A 216 18.43 -5.02 -0.28
N VAL A 217 17.74 -5.99 0.33
CA VAL A 217 18.03 -6.41 1.71
C VAL A 217 18.97 -7.62 1.81
N THR A 218 19.11 -8.39 0.72
CA THR A 218 19.93 -9.62 0.73
C THR A 218 21.21 -9.53 -0.10
N GLY A 219 21.23 -8.67 -1.14
CA GLY A 219 22.31 -8.64 -2.14
C GLY A 219 22.31 -9.81 -3.13
N ASP A 220 21.33 -10.73 -3.06
CA ASP A 220 21.28 -11.89 -3.95
C ASP A 220 20.76 -11.47 -5.34
N SER A 221 21.68 -11.49 -6.32
CA SER A 221 21.41 -11.07 -7.70
C SER A 221 20.38 -11.94 -8.43
N SER A 222 20.01 -13.10 -7.91
CA SER A 222 18.94 -13.92 -8.48
C SER A 222 17.59 -13.19 -8.38
N TYR A 223 17.34 -12.47 -7.27
CA TYR A 223 16.15 -11.66 -7.08
C TYR A 223 16.07 -10.49 -8.08
N LEU A 224 17.19 -9.79 -8.32
CA LEU A 224 17.20 -8.71 -9.32
C LEU A 224 16.89 -9.22 -10.74
N ARG A 225 17.50 -10.35 -11.14
CA ARG A 225 17.18 -10.97 -12.45
C ARG A 225 15.70 -11.33 -12.55
N THR A 226 15.12 -11.87 -11.48
CA THR A 226 13.70 -12.20 -11.43
C THR A 226 12.83 -10.94 -11.50
N ALA A 227 13.20 -9.86 -10.80
CA ALA A 227 12.49 -8.57 -10.86
C ALA A 227 12.42 -8.05 -12.30
N VAL A 228 13.54 -8.01 -12.99
CA VAL A 228 13.60 -7.60 -14.40
C VAL A 228 12.72 -8.49 -15.29
N ARG A 229 12.77 -9.81 -15.12
CA ARG A 229 11.97 -10.73 -15.94
C ARG A 229 10.46 -10.57 -15.73
N LEU A 230 10.00 -10.40 -14.49
CA LEU A 230 8.60 -10.15 -14.17
C LEU A 230 8.13 -8.79 -14.71
N TYR A 231 8.94 -7.76 -14.55
CA TYR A 231 8.70 -6.45 -15.12
C TYR A 231 8.54 -6.50 -16.64
N GLU A 232 9.50 -7.09 -17.34
CA GLU A 232 9.47 -7.17 -18.81
C GLU A 232 8.33 -8.05 -19.34
N TRP A 233 8.01 -9.14 -18.63
CA TRP A 233 6.84 -9.96 -18.97
C TRP A 233 5.56 -9.11 -18.89
N THR A 234 5.36 -8.38 -17.79
CA THR A 234 4.18 -7.55 -17.56
C THR A 234 4.09 -6.45 -18.62
N ARG A 235 5.19 -5.75 -18.86
CA ARG A 235 5.27 -4.69 -19.88
C ARG A 235 4.91 -5.20 -21.27
N THR A 236 5.49 -6.32 -21.66
CA THR A 236 5.32 -6.85 -23.02
C THR A 236 3.91 -7.41 -23.26
N ASN A 237 3.28 -8.00 -22.24
CA ASN A 237 2.02 -8.70 -22.40
C ASN A 237 0.78 -7.87 -22.00
N LEU A 238 0.92 -6.90 -21.10
CA LEU A 238 -0.22 -6.24 -20.47
C LEU A 238 -0.20 -4.71 -20.54
N GLN A 239 0.84 -4.08 -21.12
CA GLN A 239 0.82 -2.64 -21.34
C GLN A 239 -0.11 -2.29 -22.51
N ASP A 240 -1.02 -1.33 -22.29
CA ASP A 240 -1.83 -0.76 -23.37
C ASP A 240 -0.98 0.21 -24.18
N PRO A 241 -0.77 -0.01 -25.47
CA PRO A 241 0.03 0.88 -26.30
C PRO A 241 -0.63 2.26 -26.53
N THR A 242 -1.92 2.41 -26.20
CA THR A 242 -2.68 3.65 -26.45
C THR A 242 -2.36 4.72 -25.41
N ASP A 243 -2.32 4.36 -24.13
CA ASP A 243 -2.06 5.30 -23.03
C ASP A 243 -0.91 4.84 -22.11
N GLY A 244 -0.42 3.62 -22.36
CA GLY A 244 0.68 3.01 -21.64
C GLY A 244 0.35 2.55 -20.21
N LEU A 245 -0.92 2.59 -19.80
CA LEU A 245 -1.38 1.95 -18.56
C LEU A 245 -1.45 0.42 -18.73
N TYR A 246 -1.74 -0.29 -17.65
CA TYR A 246 -1.70 -1.76 -17.67
C TYR A 246 -3.09 -2.36 -17.59
N PHE A 247 -3.36 -3.31 -18.48
CA PHE A 247 -4.51 -4.20 -18.46
C PHE A 247 -4.44 -5.16 -17.27
N ASP A 248 -5.58 -5.75 -16.92
CA ASP A 248 -5.69 -6.61 -15.74
C ASP A 248 -4.96 -7.94 -15.90
N ASN A 249 -5.27 -8.71 -16.96
CA ASN A 249 -4.77 -10.08 -17.10
C ASN A 249 -4.66 -10.53 -18.57
N LYS A 250 -3.96 -11.66 -18.73
CA LYS A 250 -3.90 -12.44 -19.96
C LYS A 250 -4.23 -13.91 -19.65
N SER A 251 -5.31 -14.41 -20.25
CA SER A 251 -5.72 -15.80 -20.16
C SER A 251 -4.81 -16.72 -20.98
N LEU A 252 -4.80 -18.03 -20.67
CA LEU A 252 -3.94 -19.01 -21.35
C LEU A 252 -4.21 -19.12 -22.86
N ASP A 253 -5.42 -18.79 -23.32
CA ASP A 253 -5.79 -18.72 -24.74
C ASP A 253 -5.30 -17.44 -25.44
N GLY A 254 -4.63 -16.53 -24.68
CA GLY A 254 -4.13 -15.25 -25.18
C GLY A 254 -5.10 -14.08 -25.06
N THR A 255 -6.32 -14.30 -24.60
CA THR A 255 -7.32 -13.24 -24.39
C THR A 255 -6.85 -12.26 -23.32
N ILE A 256 -6.99 -10.95 -23.58
CA ILE A 256 -6.62 -9.88 -22.66
C ILE A 256 -7.86 -9.34 -21.95
N GLY A 257 -7.85 -9.40 -20.62
CA GLY A 257 -8.79 -8.68 -19.75
C GLY A 257 -8.39 -7.21 -19.67
N ARG A 258 -9.14 -6.33 -20.36
CA ARG A 258 -8.76 -4.93 -20.63
C ARG A 258 -9.12 -3.94 -19.51
N ALA A 259 -9.62 -4.40 -18.38
CA ALA A 259 -9.85 -3.52 -17.22
C ALA A 259 -8.52 -2.89 -16.78
N LYS A 260 -8.59 -1.64 -16.34
CA LYS A 260 -7.43 -0.89 -15.84
C LYS A 260 -7.70 -0.49 -14.39
N PHE A 261 -6.86 -0.98 -13.51
CA PHE A 261 -6.94 -0.69 -12.08
C PHE A 261 -5.73 0.13 -11.63
N ALA A 262 -5.96 1.06 -10.71
CA ALA A 262 -4.93 1.99 -10.24
C ALA A 262 -3.70 1.26 -9.68
N TYR A 263 -3.91 0.19 -8.90
CA TYR A 263 -2.82 -0.59 -8.30
C TYR A 263 -1.92 -1.27 -9.33
N ASN A 264 -2.46 -1.74 -10.46
CA ASN A 264 -1.70 -2.40 -11.52
C ASN A 264 -0.65 -1.46 -12.13
N SER A 265 -1.08 -0.29 -12.59
CA SER A 265 -0.18 0.72 -13.17
C SER A 265 0.70 1.37 -12.12
N GLY A 266 0.18 1.56 -10.90
CA GLY A 266 0.95 2.05 -9.76
C GLY A 266 2.11 1.14 -9.37
N GLN A 267 1.90 -0.20 -9.39
CA GLN A 267 2.97 -1.15 -9.11
C GLN A 267 4.00 -1.24 -10.22
N MET A 268 3.60 -1.07 -11.48
CA MET A 268 4.57 -0.96 -12.58
C MET A 268 5.38 0.34 -12.49
N MET A 269 4.78 1.44 -12.02
CA MET A 269 5.50 2.68 -11.71
C MET A 269 6.53 2.45 -10.60
N GLN A 270 6.13 1.79 -9.49
CA GLN A 270 7.02 1.46 -8.39
C GLN A 270 8.15 0.53 -8.83
N ALA A 271 7.85 -0.52 -9.61
CA ALA A 271 8.85 -1.42 -10.15
C ALA A 271 9.86 -0.69 -11.04
N SER A 272 9.38 0.20 -11.92
CA SER A 272 10.26 1.03 -12.76
C SER A 272 11.18 1.92 -11.93
N ALA A 273 10.66 2.61 -10.92
CA ALA A 273 11.45 3.46 -10.04
C ALA A 273 12.53 2.65 -9.28
N LEU A 274 12.16 1.51 -8.71
CA LEU A 274 13.11 0.61 -8.04
C LEU A 274 14.17 0.06 -8.97
N LEU A 275 13.80 -0.40 -10.18
CA LEU A 275 14.77 -0.92 -11.16
C LEU A 275 15.75 0.16 -11.59
N TYR A 276 15.32 1.41 -11.77
CA TYR A 276 16.24 2.52 -12.01
C TYR A 276 17.25 2.67 -10.86
N ARG A 277 16.79 2.68 -9.60
CA ARG A 277 17.69 2.79 -8.42
C ARG A 277 18.70 1.65 -8.34
N LEU A 278 18.32 0.46 -8.80
CA LEU A 278 19.16 -0.75 -8.73
C LEU A 278 20.11 -0.91 -9.89
N THR A 279 19.75 -0.43 -11.10
CA THR A 279 20.52 -0.67 -12.33
C THR A 279 21.18 0.59 -12.89
N GLY A 280 20.65 1.78 -12.57
CA GLY A 280 21.03 3.05 -13.18
C GLY A 280 20.56 3.22 -14.63
N GLU A 281 19.71 2.32 -15.14
CA GLU A 281 19.26 2.36 -16.52
C GLU A 281 18.14 3.38 -16.71
N GLU A 282 18.43 4.48 -17.41
CA GLU A 282 17.56 5.65 -17.60
C GLU A 282 16.18 5.35 -18.21
N HIS A 283 16.03 4.25 -18.95
CA HIS A 283 14.74 3.90 -19.53
C HIS A 283 13.69 3.56 -18.45
N TYR A 284 14.09 3.00 -17.31
CA TYR A 284 13.20 2.75 -16.18
C TYR A 284 12.70 4.05 -15.53
N LEU A 285 13.57 5.06 -15.35
CA LEU A 285 13.14 6.35 -14.82
C LEU A 285 12.18 7.08 -15.77
N ARG A 286 12.48 7.05 -17.08
CA ARG A 286 11.55 7.62 -18.08
C ARG A 286 10.18 6.94 -18.03
N GLU A 287 10.15 5.62 -17.87
CA GLU A 287 8.90 4.86 -17.77
C GLU A 287 8.15 5.15 -16.48
N ALA A 288 8.82 5.24 -15.33
CA ALA A 288 8.21 5.63 -14.06
C ALA A 288 7.53 7.00 -14.15
N ARG A 289 8.21 8.00 -14.73
CA ARG A 289 7.67 9.36 -14.94
C ARG A 289 6.49 9.37 -15.90
N ARG A 290 6.58 8.59 -16.98
CA ARG A 290 5.50 8.44 -17.96
C ARG A 290 4.25 7.83 -17.29
N LEU A 291 4.44 6.76 -16.49
CA LEU A 291 3.37 6.12 -15.73
C LEU A 291 2.76 7.05 -14.69
N ALA A 292 3.57 7.84 -13.99
CA ALA A 292 3.07 8.82 -13.05
C ALA A 292 2.12 9.82 -13.73
N ALA A 293 2.51 10.36 -14.89
CA ALA A 293 1.65 11.25 -15.65
C ALA A 293 0.37 10.56 -16.14
N ALA A 294 0.48 9.34 -16.69
CA ALA A 294 -0.68 8.58 -17.18
C ALA A 294 -1.63 8.18 -16.04
N CYS A 295 -1.12 7.75 -14.88
CA CYS A 295 -1.92 7.46 -13.70
C CYS A 295 -2.65 8.71 -13.18
N TYR A 296 -1.97 9.85 -13.15
CA TYR A 296 -2.56 11.12 -12.72
C TYR A 296 -3.67 11.59 -13.65
N GLU A 297 -3.55 11.38 -14.96
CA GLU A 297 -4.61 11.71 -15.92
C GLU A 297 -5.80 10.74 -15.86
N HIS A 298 -5.56 9.46 -15.61
CA HIS A 298 -6.60 8.44 -15.71
C HIS A 298 -7.32 8.16 -14.37
N PHE A 299 -6.58 8.14 -13.25
CA PHE A 299 -7.12 7.78 -11.93
C PHE A 299 -7.39 8.97 -11.02
N PHE A 300 -7.26 10.20 -11.56
CA PHE A 300 -7.69 11.42 -10.91
C PHE A 300 -8.58 12.22 -11.86
N ALA A 301 -9.74 12.62 -11.39
CA ALA A 301 -10.68 13.46 -12.13
C ALA A 301 -10.35 14.95 -11.96
N ALA A 302 -10.73 15.76 -12.94
CA ALA A 302 -10.68 17.22 -12.77
C ALA A 302 -11.51 17.66 -11.55
N PRO A 303 -11.05 18.64 -10.76
CA PRO A 303 -11.77 19.07 -9.57
C PRO A 303 -13.10 19.68 -9.95
N SER A 304 -14.18 19.17 -9.37
CA SER A 304 -15.55 19.69 -9.56
C SER A 304 -15.94 20.73 -8.51
N GLN A 305 -15.15 20.86 -7.43
CA GLN A 305 -15.42 21.77 -6.32
C GLN A 305 -14.55 23.04 -6.41
N PRO A 306 -15.11 24.22 -6.14
CA PRO A 306 -14.32 25.46 -6.09
C PRO A 306 -13.21 25.38 -5.03
N GLY A 307 -12.04 25.96 -5.34
CA GLY A 307 -10.92 26.07 -4.40
C GLY A 307 -9.98 24.86 -4.35
N ARG A 308 -10.27 23.78 -5.06
CA ARG A 308 -9.31 22.68 -5.20
C ARG A 308 -8.23 23.03 -6.20
N ARG A 309 -7.00 22.78 -5.80
CA ARG A 309 -5.80 23.05 -6.62
C ARG A 309 -5.43 21.87 -7.51
N TYR A 310 -5.66 20.65 -7.02
CA TYR A 310 -5.27 19.41 -7.68
C TYR A 310 -6.48 18.57 -8.09
N ARG A 311 -6.23 17.59 -8.94
CA ARG A 311 -7.21 16.58 -9.33
C ARG A 311 -7.61 15.70 -8.13
N VAL A 312 -8.83 15.16 -8.18
CA VAL A 312 -9.42 14.30 -7.13
C VAL A 312 -9.31 12.84 -7.56
N PHE A 313 -8.98 11.93 -6.65
CA PHE A 313 -9.04 10.51 -6.94
C PHE A 313 -10.39 10.12 -7.51
N THR A 314 -10.39 9.33 -8.60
CA THR A 314 -11.64 8.78 -9.16
C THR A 314 -12.27 7.78 -8.20
N PRO A 315 -13.62 7.65 -8.21
CA PRO A 315 -14.29 6.61 -7.43
C PRO A 315 -13.76 5.22 -7.77
N GLY A 316 -13.69 4.36 -6.77
CA GLY A 316 -13.21 3.00 -6.91
C GLY A 316 -12.70 2.42 -5.60
N ASN A 317 -12.01 1.31 -5.69
CA ASN A 317 -11.42 0.66 -4.53
C ASN A 317 -10.30 1.52 -3.94
N VAL A 318 -10.48 2.00 -2.71
CA VAL A 318 -9.54 2.90 -2.01
C VAL A 318 -8.17 2.21 -1.80
N TRP A 319 -8.15 0.90 -1.59
CA TRP A 319 -6.89 0.18 -1.46
C TRP A 319 -6.10 0.16 -2.78
N PHE A 320 -6.78 0.08 -3.95
CA PHE A 320 -6.10 0.21 -5.24
C PHE A 320 -5.42 1.58 -5.39
N THR A 321 -6.06 2.62 -4.86
CA THR A 321 -5.48 3.96 -4.78
C THR A 321 -4.25 3.99 -3.87
N ALA A 322 -4.31 3.37 -2.68
CA ALA A 322 -3.19 3.32 -1.75
C ALA A 322 -1.97 2.61 -2.35
N ILE A 323 -2.19 1.52 -3.09
CA ILE A 323 -1.12 0.82 -3.79
C ILE A 323 -0.51 1.67 -4.93
N MET A 324 -1.34 2.43 -5.66
CA MET A 324 -0.82 3.39 -6.65
C MET A 324 0.01 4.49 -5.98
N VAL A 325 -0.41 4.97 -4.82
CA VAL A 325 0.33 5.99 -4.03
C VAL A 325 1.73 5.49 -3.65
N ARG A 326 1.93 4.19 -3.36
CA ARG A 326 3.28 3.63 -3.16
C ARG A 326 4.20 3.89 -4.34
N GLY A 327 3.69 3.81 -5.57
CA GLY A 327 4.45 4.10 -6.79
C GLY A 327 4.85 5.57 -6.92
N PHE A 328 3.94 6.50 -6.62
CA PHE A 328 4.25 7.93 -6.60
C PHE A 328 5.31 8.28 -5.55
N ILE A 329 5.21 7.69 -4.36
CA ILE A 329 6.19 7.89 -3.27
C ILE A 329 7.57 7.35 -3.67
N GLU A 330 7.64 6.16 -4.29
CA GLU A 330 8.91 5.59 -4.74
C GLU A 330 9.59 6.48 -5.80
N LEU A 331 8.80 7.02 -6.74
CA LEU A 331 9.31 7.94 -7.75
C LEU A 331 9.75 9.27 -7.13
N TYR A 332 8.97 9.82 -6.19
CA TYR A 332 9.33 11.04 -5.46
C TYR A 332 10.68 10.93 -4.75
N GLY A 333 10.99 9.77 -4.16
CA GLY A 333 12.31 9.52 -3.56
C GLY A 333 13.49 9.50 -4.55
N ILE A 334 13.23 9.70 -5.85
CA ILE A 334 14.26 9.78 -6.91
C ILE A 334 14.33 11.18 -7.52
N ASP A 335 13.17 11.76 -7.89
CA ASP A 335 13.15 13.00 -8.68
C ASP A 335 12.65 14.23 -7.91
N TYR A 336 12.18 14.04 -6.68
CA TYR A 336 11.71 15.10 -5.78
C TYR A 336 10.60 16.00 -6.38
N ASP A 337 9.86 15.48 -7.37
CA ASP A 337 8.72 16.20 -7.95
C ASP A 337 7.50 16.11 -7.04
N ARG A 338 7.25 17.17 -6.26
CA ARG A 338 6.15 17.22 -5.28
C ARG A 338 4.75 17.27 -5.90
N ARG A 339 4.60 17.54 -7.18
CA ARG A 339 3.31 17.74 -7.83
C ARG A 339 2.29 16.64 -7.51
N TYR A 340 2.73 15.38 -7.54
CA TYR A 340 1.85 14.24 -7.25
C TYR A 340 1.66 14.03 -5.75
N ILE A 341 2.68 14.25 -4.96
CA ILE A 341 2.62 14.18 -3.49
C ILE A 341 1.68 15.24 -2.95
N ASP A 342 1.76 16.49 -3.44
CA ASP A 342 0.86 17.57 -3.07
C ASP A 342 -0.60 17.26 -3.46
N ALA A 343 -0.82 16.65 -4.63
CA ALA A 343 -2.16 16.23 -5.05
C ALA A 343 -2.72 15.12 -4.13
N ILE A 344 -1.90 14.15 -3.74
CA ILE A 344 -2.27 13.08 -2.80
C ILE A 344 -2.59 13.70 -1.44
N GLN A 345 -1.73 14.60 -0.93
CA GLN A 345 -1.94 15.28 0.34
C GLN A 345 -3.27 16.05 0.37
N GLU A 346 -3.57 16.83 -0.68
CA GLU A 346 -4.84 17.57 -0.75
C GLU A 346 -6.06 16.62 -0.74
N ASN A 347 -5.98 15.48 -1.42
CA ASN A 347 -7.05 14.48 -1.38
C ASN A 347 -7.25 13.88 0.01
N LEU A 348 -6.16 13.56 0.72
CA LEU A 348 -6.22 13.04 2.07
C LEU A 348 -6.70 14.07 3.09
N ASP A 349 -6.30 15.35 2.95
CA ASP A 349 -6.80 16.44 3.79
C ASP A 349 -8.31 16.64 3.62
N GLN A 350 -8.78 16.59 2.38
CA GLN A 350 -10.22 16.68 2.10
C GLN A 350 -10.96 15.46 2.63
N ALA A 351 -10.46 14.24 2.43
CA ALA A 351 -11.06 13.02 2.94
C ALA A 351 -11.25 13.05 4.47
N TRP A 352 -10.34 13.72 5.18
CA TRP A 352 -10.43 13.88 6.63
C TRP A 352 -11.58 14.76 7.08
N THR A 353 -12.02 15.74 6.26
CA THR A 353 -12.92 16.83 6.66
C THR A 353 -14.21 16.92 5.84
N ASN A 354 -14.31 16.29 4.66
CA ASN A 354 -15.40 16.51 3.70
C ASN A 354 -16.61 15.56 3.83
N GLY A 355 -16.64 14.69 4.84
CA GLY A 355 -17.70 13.68 5.01
C GLY A 355 -17.34 12.28 4.47
N MET A 356 -16.21 12.09 3.79
CA MET A 356 -15.67 10.75 3.52
C MET A 356 -15.38 10.03 4.84
N ARG A 357 -14.85 10.75 5.84
CA ARG A 357 -14.67 10.28 7.22
C ARG A 357 -15.90 10.57 8.06
N GLU A 358 -16.38 9.57 8.79
CA GLU A 358 -17.51 9.72 9.72
C GLU A 358 -17.05 9.96 11.17
N GLU A 359 -18.03 10.27 12.06
CA GLU A 359 -17.78 10.56 13.49
C GLU A 359 -17.13 9.39 14.24
N ASN A 360 -17.41 8.13 13.83
CA ASN A 360 -16.78 6.94 14.38
C ASN A 360 -15.31 6.75 13.94
N GLY A 361 -14.80 7.63 13.08
CA GLY A 361 -13.43 7.61 12.58
C GLY A 361 -13.21 6.78 11.32
N LEU A 362 -14.25 6.12 10.80
CA LEU A 362 -14.18 5.26 9.62
C LEU A 362 -14.45 6.05 8.33
N PHE A 363 -13.91 5.55 7.22
CA PHE A 363 -14.02 6.17 5.90
C PHE A 363 -15.02 5.44 5.00
N ASN A 364 -15.72 6.21 4.19
CA ASN A 364 -16.47 5.77 3.02
C ASN A 364 -15.53 5.62 1.81
N ASP A 365 -16.06 5.16 0.66
CA ASP A 365 -15.24 4.99 -0.56
C ASP A 365 -15.28 6.20 -1.49
N ASP A 366 -16.18 7.15 -1.23
CA ASP A 366 -16.38 8.34 -2.06
C ASP A 366 -15.48 9.50 -1.62
N TRP A 367 -14.45 9.78 -2.40
CA TRP A 367 -13.49 10.86 -2.18
C TRP A 367 -14.13 12.27 -2.17
N THR A 368 -15.33 12.42 -2.73
CA THR A 368 -16.07 13.68 -2.68
C THR A 368 -16.78 13.91 -1.34
N GLY A 369 -16.97 12.84 -0.56
CA GLY A 369 -17.69 12.84 0.71
C GLY A 369 -19.21 13.04 0.57
N GLN A 370 -19.77 12.88 -0.64
CA GLN A 370 -21.21 13.08 -0.90
C GLN A 370 -22.03 11.82 -0.64
N THR A 371 -21.43 10.65 -0.77
CA THR A 371 -22.10 9.37 -0.57
C THR A 371 -21.54 8.64 0.64
N ARG A 372 -22.39 7.80 1.26
CA ARG A 372 -22.04 6.99 2.43
C ARG A 372 -22.28 5.53 2.13
N ASN A 373 -21.34 4.70 2.53
CA ASN A 373 -21.49 3.26 2.48
C ASN A 373 -22.36 2.79 3.66
N GLU A 374 -23.38 1.99 3.42
CA GLU A 374 -24.16 1.31 4.47
C GLU A 374 -23.27 0.39 5.30
N SER A 375 -22.36 -0.31 4.64
CA SER A 375 -21.36 -1.16 5.26
C SER A 375 -19.97 -0.78 4.74
N LYS A 376 -19.05 -0.51 5.66
CA LYS A 376 -17.67 -0.07 5.34
C LYS A 376 -16.72 -1.24 5.34
N TRP A 377 -15.97 -1.38 4.26
CA TRP A 377 -15.02 -2.47 4.12
C TRP A 377 -13.75 -2.23 4.93
N LEU A 378 -13.27 -3.29 5.58
CA LEU A 378 -12.08 -3.28 6.44
C LEU A 378 -10.84 -2.76 5.69
N LEU A 379 -10.64 -3.23 4.46
CA LEU A 379 -9.43 -2.90 3.68
C LEU A 379 -9.37 -1.42 3.31
N THR A 380 -10.52 -0.76 3.07
CA THR A 380 -10.60 0.70 2.89
C THR A 380 -9.98 1.43 4.08
N GLN A 381 -10.26 0.98 5.30
CA GLN A 381 -9.79 1.64 6.52
C GLN A 381 -8.27 1.50 6.68
N PHE A 382 -7.73 0.30 6.46
CA PHE A 382 -6.29 0.09 6.50
C PHE A 382 -5.55 0.84 5.38
N ALA A 383 -6.15 0.93 4.18
CA ALA A 383 -5.60 1.72 3.08
C ALA A 383 -5.48 3.21 3.44
N MET A 384 -6.50 3.77 4.11
CA MET A 384 -6.45 5.16 4.58
C MET A 384 -5.38 5.37 5.64
N ALA A 385 -5.30 4.47 6.64
CA ALA A 385 -4.25 4.52 7.67
C ALA A 385 -2.84 4.45 7.05
N GLU A 386 -2.64 3.55 6.09
CA GLU A 386 -1.37 3.40 5.38
C GLU A 386 -1.00 4.67 4.60
N MET A 387 -1.91 5.25 3.82
CA MET A 387 -1.62 6.46 3.04
C MET A 387 -1.21 7.63 3.92
N TYR A 388 -1.93 7.88 5.03
CA TYR A 388 -1.53 8.90 6.00
C TYR A 388 -0.14 8.62 6.59
N ALA A 389 0.13 7.36 6.98
CA ALA A 389 1.44 7.01 7.55
C ALA A 389 2.60 7.22 6.57
N ARG A 390 2.40 6.87 5.29
CA ARG A 390 3.43 7.04 4.26
C ARG A 390 3.70 8.51 3.94
N LEU A 391 2.69 9.39 3.96
CA LEU A 391 2.91 10.82 3.83
C LEU A 391 3.60 11.41 5.06
N ALA A 392 3.28 10.93 6.26
CA ALA A 392 3.98 11.34 7.48
C ALA A 392 5.49 11.04 7.44
N LEU A 393 5.91 9.99 6.75
CA LEU A 393 7.33 9.68 6.55
C LEU A 393 8.00 10.71 5.63
N ILE A 394 7.34 11.12 4.53
CA ILE A 394 7.85 12.17 3.62
C ILE A 394 8.00 13.48 4.36
N ASP A 395 6.99 13.89 5.13
CA ASP A 395 7.01 15.14 5.89
C ASP A 395 8.13 15.19 6.95
N ALA A 396 8.56 14.02 7.45
CA ALA A 396 9.65 13.92 8.44
C ALA A 396 11.05 13.98 7.81
N GLU A 397 11.17 13.72 6.52
CA GLU A 397 12.44 13.78 5.77
C GLU A 397 12.74 15.19 5.21
N GLU A 398 11.77 16.10 5.20
CA GLU A 398 11.87 17.51 4.80
C GLU A 398 12.14 18.45 5.99
#